data_d5388e4139d643619b261713bab3134d
#
_entry.id   d5388e4139d643619b261713bab3134d
#
_cell.length_a   1.000
_cell.length_b   1.000
_cell.length_c   1.000
_cell.angle_alpha   90.00
_cell.angle_beta   90.00
_cell.angle_gamma   90.00
#
_symmetry.space_group_name_H-M   'P 1'
#
loop_
_entity.id
_entity.type
_entity.pdbx_description
1 polymer ?
#
loop_
_entity_poly.entity_id
_entity_poly.type
_entity_poly.pdbx_seq_one_letter_code
_entity_poly.pdbx_strand_id
1 'polypeptide(L)'
;MNMYFIAIVAPESINREALKWKNYFKDHFECSVALKSPAHITLIPPFWRKEELEDHLVNSIRDFSITKNKFEITLKDFAAFKPKVIFVDVAKSEVLNDLYQSFADHIFRENKFPVKKEDRPFHPHVTLATRDLYKKAFQEAWEIFSKKKYEVSWMVNGISLLRHNKKNWDVIFTSQLED
;
A
#
# COMPACT_ATOMS: atom_id res chain seq x y z
N MET A 1 8.11 -3.48 -21.03
CA MET A 1 8.35 -2.96 -19.67
C MET A 1 7.02 -2.51 -19.08
N ASN A 2 6.63 -3.12 -17.98
CA ASN A 2 5.45 -2.76 -17.19
C ASN A 2 5.87 -2.21 -15.82
N MET A 3 5.03 -1.40 -15.23
CA MET A 3 5.26 -0.89 -13.87
C MET A 3 4.44 -1.72 -12.89
N TYR A 4 5.08 -2.16 -11.82
CA TYR A 4 4.50 -3.00 -10.76
C TYR A 4 4.74 -2.38 -9.40
N PHE A 5 3.93 -2.73 -8.43
CA PHE A 5 4.24 -2.65 -7.00
C PHE A 5 3.64 -3.83 -6.25
N ILE A 6 4.12 -4.10 -5.04
CA ILE A 6 3.65 -5.21 -4.22
C ILE A 6 3.11 -4.67 -2.91
N ALA A 7 1.94 -5.15 -2.51
CA ALA A 7 1.21 -4.61 -1.37
C ALA A 7 0.29 -5.62 -0.68
N ILE A 8 -0.09 -5.30 0.54
CA ILE A 8 -1.25 -5.86 1.20
C ILE A 8 -2.46 -5.02 0.79
N VAL A 9 -3.38 -5.60 0.04
CA VAL A 9 -4.62 -4.92 -0.39
C VAL A 9 -5.68 -5.10 0.69
N ALA A 10 -6.31 -4.00 1.08
CA ALA A 10 -7.37 -4.00 2.08
C ALA A 10 -8.62 -4.73 1.56
N PRO A 11 -9.41 -5.35 2.45
CA PRO A 11 -10.67 -5.98 2.06
C PRO A 11 -11.67 -4.92 1.57
N GLU A 12 -12.69 -5.38 0.86
CA GLU A 12 -13.63 -4.49 0.18
C GLU A 12 -14.35 -3.51 1.13
N SER A 13 -14.69 -3.94 2.34
CA SER A 13 -15.33 -3.08 3.35
C SER A 13 -14.46 -1.86 3.70
N ILE A 14 -13.17 -2.08 3.91
CA ILE A 14 -12.19 -1.02 4.21
C ILE A 14 -11.89 -0.19 2.96
N ASN A 15 -11.79 -0.83 1.80
CA ASN A 15 -11.61 -0.13 0.54
C ASN A 15 -12.77 0.84 0.25
N ARG A 16 -14.01 0.46 0.56
CA ARG A 16 -15.18 1.36 0.43
C ARG A 16 -15.08 2.58 1.35
N GLU A 17 -14.63 2.41 2.59
CA GLU A 17 -14.41 3.55 3.49
C GLU A 17 -13.30 4.47 2.98
N ALA A 18 -12.16 3.89 2.58
CA ALA A 18 -11.06 4.65 2.01
C ALA A 18 -11.48 5.40 0.73
N LEU A 19 -12.33 4.79 -0.10
CA LEU A 19 -12.85 5.40 -1.32
C LEU A 19 -13.70 6.65 -1.04
N LYS A 20 -14.50 6.65 0.04
CA LYS A 20 -15.25 7.85 0.48
C LYS A 20 -14.30 9.01 0.76
N TRP A 21 -13.21 8.78 1.49
CA TRP A 21 -12.22 9.81 1.78
C TRP A 21 -11.43 10.24 0.55
N LYS A 22 -11.02 9.31 -0.32
CA LYS A 22 -10.35 9.63 -1.59
C LYS A 22 -11.23 10.49 -2.50
N ASN A 23 -12.54 10.19 -2.58
CA ASN A 23 -13.49 11.03 -3.30
C ASN A 23 -13.68 12.41 -2.64
N TYR A 24 -13.71 12.47 -1.31
CA TYR A 24 -13.72 13.74 -0.59
C TYR A 24 -12.51 14.62 -0.98
N PHE A 25 -11.30 14.05 -1.03
CA PHE A 25 -10.11 14.77 -1.48
C PHE A 25 -10.20 15.21 -2.93
N LYS A 26 -10.75 14.39 -3.81
CA LYS A 26 -11.00 14.77 -5.20
C LYS A 26 -11.97 15.93 -5.31
N ASP A 27 -13.10 15.86 -4.63
CA ASP A 27 -14.20 16.82 -4.77
C ASP A 27 -13.89 18.16 -4.12
N HIS A 28 -13.12 18.20 -3.03
CA HIS A 28 -12.82 19.43 -2.27
C HIS A 28 -11.43 20.00 -2.54
N PHE A 29 -10.48 19.19 -2.98
CA PHE A 29 -9.07 19.58 -3.13
C PHE A 29 -8.46 19.21 -4.47
N GLU A 30 -9.25 18.74 -5.43
CA GLU A 30 -8.82 18.31 -6.77
C GLU A 30 -7.71 17.22 -6.74
N CYS A 31 -7.61 16.48 -5.64
CA CYS A 31 -6.60 15.46 -5.41
C CYS A 31 -7.18 14.08 -5.74
N SER A 32 -6.77 13.48 -6.86
CA SER A 32 -7.36 12.26 -7.42
C SER A 32 -6.38 11.11 -7.63
N VAL A 33 -5.08 11.32 -7.46
CA VAL A 33 -4.06 10.29 -7.73
C VAL A 33 -4.27 9.03 -6.90
N ALA A 34 -4.69 9.15 -5.65
CA ALA A 34 -4.94 8.00 -4.78
C ALA A 34 -6.13 7.13 -5.22
N LEU A 35 -7.04 7.64 -6.07
CA LEU A 35 -8.14 6.88 -6.67
C LEU A 35 -7.68 5.85 -7.71
N LYS A 36 -6.44 5.95 -8.19
CA LYS A 36 -5.89 5.06 -9.22
C LYS A 36 -5.54 3.65 -8.70
N SER A 37 -5.59 3.44 -7.39
CA SER A 37 -5.32 2.14 -6.76
C SER A 37 -6.33 1.84 -5.66
N PRO A 38 -6.60 0.55 -5.35
CA PRO A 38 -7.36 0.18 -4.17
C PRO A 38 -6.64 0.63 -2.89
N ALA A 39 -7.34 0.62 -1.75
CA ALA A 39 -6.70 0.82 -0.46
C ALA A 39 -5.69 -0.30 -0.19
N HIS A 40 -4.46 0.06 0.17
CA HIS A 40 -3.38 -0.90 0.33
C HIS A 40 -2.28 -0.38 1.25
N ILE A 41 -1.51 -1.30 1.80
CA ILE A 41 -0.23 -1.03 2.48
C ILE A 41 0.90 -1.48 1.54
N THR A 42 1.74 -0.56 1.11
CA THR A 42 2.85 -0.86 0.20
C THR A 42 3.94 -1.64 0.90
N LEU A 43 4.33 -2.78 0.34
CA LEU A 43 5.49 -3.57 0.76
C LEU A 43 6.72 -3.27 -0.11
N ILE A 44 6.54 -3.26 -1.43
CA ILE A 44 7.58 -2.86 -2.39
C ILE A 44 7.02 -1.72 -3.24
N PRO A 45 7.66 -0.54 -3.23
CA PRO A 45 7.20 0.62 -3.99
C PRO A 45 7.26 0.38 -5.50
N PRO A 46 6.64 1.24 -6.33
CA PRO A 46 6.61 1.05 -7.78
C PRO A 46 7.98 0.88 -8.42
N PHE A 47 8.09 -0.14 -9.27
CA PHE A 47 9.30 -0.47 -10.03
C PHE A 47 8.95 -0.93 -11.45
N TRP A 48 9.93 -0.80 -12.37
CA TRP A 48 9.80 -1.27 -13.74
C TRP A 48 10.37 -2.68 -13.90
N ARG A 49 9.65 -3.54 -14.63
CA ARG A 49 10.09 -4.91 -14.95
C ARG A 49 9.66 -5.28 -16.36
N LYS A 50 10.45 -6.13 -17.01
CA LYS A 50 10.07 -6.74 -18.28
C LYS A 50 8.88 -7.69 -18.06
N GLU A 51 7.94 -7.70 -18.99
CA GLU A 51 6.73 -8.52 -18.90
C GLU A 51 7.05 -10.02 -18.83
N GLU A 52 8.05 -10.47 -19.59
CA GLU A 52 8.56 -11.84 -19.56
C GLU A 52 9.04 -12.35 -18.19
N LEU A 53 9.24 -11.45 -17.24
CA LEU A 53 9.65 -11.75 -15.86
C LEU A 53 8.49 -11.66 -14.85
N GLU A 54 7.26 -11.47 -15.32
CA GLU A 54 6.08 -11.37 -14.45
C GLU A 54 5.83 -12.68 -13.70
N ASP A 55 5.93 -13.83 -14.39
CA ASP A 55 5.77 -15.16 -13.77
C ASP A 55 6.80 -15.41 -12.67
N HIS A 56 8.02 -14.89 -12.84
CA HIS A 56 9.05 -15.00 -11.83
C HIS A 56 8.70 -14.20 -10.57
N LEU A 57 8.12 -13.00 -10.73
CA LEU A 57 7.61 -12.21 -9.60
C LEU A 57 6.47 -12.93 -8.88
N VAL A 58 5.52 -13.46 -9.64
CA VAL A 58 4.36 -14.23 -9.12
C VAL A 58 4.85 -15.42 -8.30
N ASN A 59 5.80 -16.20 -8.82
CA ASN A 59 6.36 -17.35 -8.11
C ASN A 59 7.09 -16.92 -6.83
N SER A 60 7.91 -15.87 -6.89
CA SER A 60 8.62 -15.36 -5.69
C SER A 60 7.64 -14.93 -4.59
N ILE A 61 6.53 -14.28 -4.95
CA ILE A 61 5.49 -13.89 -3.98
C ILE A 61 4.82 -15.13 -3.41
N ARG A 62 4.49 -16.13 -4.24
CA ARG A 62 3.87 -17.38 -3.81
C ARG A 62 4.76 -18.15 -2.85
N ASP A 63 6.03 -18.36 -3.22
CA ASP A 63 7.00 -19.13 -2.42
C ASP A 63 7.23 -18.49 -1.04
N PHE A 64 7.19 -17.17 -0.96
CA PHE A 64 7.25 -16.48 0.33
C PHE A 64 5.96 -16.64 1.12
N SER A 65 4.82 -16.42 0.49
CA SER A 65 3.51 -16.37 1.16
C SER A 65 3.16 -17.68 1.86
N ILE A 66 3.44 -18.83 1.24
CA ILE A 66 3.19 -20.17 1.84
C ILE A 66 4.04 -20.45 3.09
N THR A 67 5.00 -19.60 3.42
CA THR A 67 5.81 -19.71 4.64
C THR A 67 5.32 -18.81 5.77
N LYS A 68 4.25 -18.08 5.58
CA LYS A 68 3.75 -17.06 6.51
C LYS A 68 2.28 -17.28 6.85
N ASN A 69 1.96 -17.11 8.11
CA ASN A 69 0.59 -17.23 8.59
C ASN A 69 -0.17 -15.90 8.44
N LYS A 70 -1.48 -16.00 8.37
CA LYS A 70 -2.39 -14.86 8.48
C LYS A 70 -2.21 -14.15 9.82
N PHE A 71 -2.41 -12.85 9.83
CA PHE A 71 -2.30 -12.04 11.05
C PHE A 71 -3.23 -10.83 10.98
N GLU A 72 -3.62 -10.34 12.16
CA GLU A 72 -4.47 -9.16 12.24
C GLU A 72 -3.63 -7.88 12.27
N ILE A 73 -4.12 -6.85 11.59
CA ILE A 73 -3.63 -5.48 11.71
C ILE A 73 -4.77 -4.51 11.98
N THR A 74 -4.44 -3.38 12.60
CA THR A 74 -5.39 -2.32 12.91
C THR A 74 -4.97 -1.03 12.23
N LEU A 75 -5.89 -0.44 11.46
CA LEU A 75 -5.78 0.95 11.02
C LEU A 75 -6.24 1.84 12.17
N LYS A 76 -5.50 2.91 12.47
CA LYS A 76 -5.81 3.78 13.58
C LYS A 76 -5.51 5.24 13.27
N ASP A 77 -6.58 6.03 13.21
CA ASP A 77 -6.51 7.46 13.01
C ASP A 77 -5.84 7.90 11.69
N PHE A 78 -5.75 9.19 11.49
CA PHE A 78 -5.14 9.78 10.30
C PHE A 78 -3.81 10.38 10.67
N ALA A 79 -2.84 10.25 9.76
CA ALA A 79 -1.53 10.83 9.90
C ALA A 79 -1.07 11.45 8.57
N ALA A 80 0.07 12.12 8.58
CA ALA A 80 0.55 12.81 7.39
C ALA A 80 2.07 12.77 7.26
N PHE A 81 2.54 12.62 6.01
CA PHE A 81 3.89 13.02 5.63
C PHE A 81 3.83 14.44 5.06
N LYS A 82 4.06 15.40 5.95
CA LYS A 82 3.94 16.83 5.62
C LYS A 82 4.96 17.24 4.56
N PRO A 83 4.60 18.11 3.62
CA PRO A 83 3.32 18.79 3.43
C PRO A 83 2.49 18.23 2.26
N LYS A 84 2.54 16.93 1.96
CA LYS A 84 1.99 16.40 0.69
C LYS A 84 1.15 15.13 0.79
N VAL A 85 1.23 14.38 1.89
CA VAL A 85 0.56 13.08 1.97
C VAL A 85 -0.30 13.00 3.22
N ILE A 86 -1.57 12.63 3.06
CA ILE A 86 -2.49 12.30 4.15
C ILE A 86 -2.90 10.84 3.98
N PHE A 87 -2.88 10.09 5.07
CA PHE A 87 -3.11 8.65 5.07
C PHE A 87 -3.79 8.20 6.37
N VAL A 88 -4.35 6.99 6.34
CA VAL A 88 -4.75 6.28 7.55
C VAL A 88 -3.52 5.54 8.08
N ASP A 89 -3.22 5.74 9.35
CA ASP A 89 -2.06 5.12 10.00
C ASP A 89 -2.34 3.66 10.37
N VAL A 90 -1.28 2.89 10.52
CA VAL A 90 -1.35 1.49 10.97
C VAL A 90 -0.81 1.44 12.39
N ALA A 91 -1.59 0.89 13.32
CA ALA A 91 -1.13 0.67 14.69
C ALA A 91 0.13 -0.20 14.69
N LYS A 92 1.02 0.03 15.65
CA LYS A 92 2.28 -0.70 15.74
C LYS A 92 2.02 -2.21 15.71
N SER A 93 2.65 -2.90 14.75
CA SER A 93 2.57 -4.35 14.54
C SER A 93 3.96 -4.92 14.27
N GLU A 94 4.46 -5.68 15.22
CA GLU A 94 5.77 -6.35 15.05
C GLU A 94 5.69 -7.41 13.96
N VAL A 95 4.58 -8.15 13.89
CA VAL A 95 4.36 -9.17 12.84
C VAL A 95 4.38 -8.56 11.44
N LEU A 96 3.76 -7.39 11.24
CA LEU A 96 3.80 -6.68 9.96
C LEU A 96 5.20 -6.19 9.62
N ASN A 97 5.94 -5.67 10.61
CA ASN A 97 7.32 -5.23 10.41
C ASN A 97 8.24 -6.40 10.03
N ASP A 98 8.12 -7.53 10.72
CA ASP A 98 8.90 -8.74 10.44
C ASP A 98 8.56 -9.32 9.06
N LEU A 99 7.27 -9.32 8.70
CA LEU A 99 6.83 -9.72 7.35
C LEU A 99 7.47 -8.80 6.30
N TYR A 100 7.41 -7.49 6.49
CA TYR A 100 8.00 -6.52 5.55
C TYR A 100 9.50 -6.77 5.36
N GLN A 101 10.27 -6.89 6.46
CA GLN A 101 11.73 -7.09 6.38
C GLN A 101 12.07 -8.40 5.67
N SER A 102 11.46 -9.50 6.09
CA SER A 102 11.72 -10.81 5.50
C SER A 102 11.25 -10.88 4.04
N PHE A 103 10.13 -10.24 3.69
CA PHE A 103 9.64 -10.18 2.32
C PHE A 103 10.54 -9.34 1.41
N ALA A 104 10.97 -8.17 1.87
CA ALA A 104 11.88 -7.32 1.11
C ALA A 104 13.18 -8.06 0.82
N ASP A 105 13.80 -8.69 1.83
CA ASP A 105 15.03 -9.46 1.66
C ASP A 105 14.85 -10.64 0.69
N HIS A 106 13.72 -11.36 0.77
CA HIS A 106 13.37 -12.45 -0.14
C HIS A 106 13.24 -11.96 -1.59
N ILE A 107 12.39 -10.94 -1.81
CA ILE A 107 12.10 -10.40 -3.14
C ILE A 107 13.38 -9.83 -3.80
N PHE A 108 14.20 -9.09 -3.07
CA PHE A 108 15.44 -8.53 -3.62
C PHE A 108 16.45 -9.63 -4.01
N ARG A 109 16.62 -10.65 -3.17
CA ARG A 109 17.51 -11.76 -3.44
C ARG A 109 17.08 -12.58 -4.65
N GLU A 110 15.80 -13.01 -4.67
CA GLU A 110 15.28 -13.90 -5.72
C GLU A 110 15.18 -13.21 -7.09
N ASN A 111 14.87 -11.94 -7.12
CA ASN A 111 14.61 -11.24 -8.37
C ASN A 111 15.80 -10.41 -8.87
N LYS A 112 16.91 -10.36 -8.14
CA LYS A 112 18.09 -9.52 -8.48
C LYS A 112 17.67 -8.10 -8.86
N PHE A 113 16.80 -7.49 -8.04
CA PHE A 113 16.23 -6.20 -8.33
C PHE A 113 17.30 -5.11 -8.43
N PRO A 114 17.21 -4.25 -9.44
CA PRO A 114 17.98 -3.01 -9.47
C PRO A 114 17.44 -1.93 -8.52
N VAL A 115 16.35 -2.22 -7.81
CA VAL A 115 15.71 -1.27 -6.90
C VAL A 115 16.47 -1.28 -5.57
N LYS A 116 16.98 -0.12 -5.17
CA LYS A 116 17.60 0.04 -3.85
C LYS A 116 16.55 -0.23 -2.76
N LYS A 117 16.94 -1.01 -1.75
CA LYS A 117 16.21 -1.08 -0.50
C LYS A 117 16.05 0.35 0.02
N GLU A 118 14.83 0.75 0.39
CA GLU A 118 14.63 2.11 0.92
C GLU A 118 15.41 2.28 2.22
N ASP A 119 16.21 3.33 2.30
CA ASP A 119 16.98 3.68 3.50
C ASP A 119 16.09 4.23 4.63
N ARG A 120 14.80 4.45 4.35
CA ARG A 120 13.84 4.96 5.33
C ARG A 120 13.23 3.84 6.14
N PRO A 121 12.97 4.04 7.44
CA PRO A 121 12.21 3.09 8.24
C PRO A 121 10.85 2.79 7.60
N PHE A 122 10.45 1.53 7.66
CA PHE A 122 9.12 1.12 7.20
C PHE A 122 8.03 1.79 8.06
N HIS A 123 7.16 2.55 7.40
CA HIS A 123 6.00 3.18 8.02
C HIS A 123 4.74 2.73 7.27
N PRO A 124 4.10 1.63 7.69
CA PRO A 124 2.91 1.13 7.02
C PRO A 124 1.76 2.13 7.10
N HIS A 125 1.09 2.37 5.98
CA HIS A 125 0.00 3.34 5.90
C HIS A 125 -0.90 3.07 4.70
N VAL A 126 -2.14 3.57 4.75
CA VAL A 126 -3.07 3.56 3.62
C VAL A 126 -3.24 4.98 3.11
N THR A 127 -2.68 5.28 1.95
CA THR A 127 -2.69 6.62 1.35
C THR A 127 -4.09 7.03 0.90
N LEU A 128 -4.52 8.22 1.29
CA LEU A 128 -5.78 8.84 0.87
C LEU A 128 -5.58 10.01 -0.09
N ALA A 129 -4.50 10.78 0.07
CA ALA A 129 -4.16 11.91 -0.77
C ALA A 129 -2.65 12.04 -0.88
N THR A 130 -2.14 12.27 -2.09
CA THR A 130 -0.71 12.33 -2.39
C THR A 130 -0.47 13.07 -3.71
N ARG A 131 0.77 13.35 -4.05
CA ARG A 131 1.30 13.90 -5.32
C ARG A 131 0.61 15.16 -5.85
N ASP A 132 -0.70 15.10 -6.12
CA ASP A 132 -1.55 16.20 -6.59
C ASP A 132 -2.23 16.98 -5.45
N LEU A 133 -1.87 16.70 -4.18
CA LEU A 133 -2.28 17.50 -3.03
C LEU A 133 -1.31 18.68 -2.84
N TYR A 134 -1.73 19.87 -3.26
CA TYR A 134 -0.91 21.06 -3.14
C TYR A 134 -0.84 21.55 -1.69
N LYS A 135 0.23 22.30 -1.36
CA LYS A 135 0.55 22.72 0.01
C LYS A 135 -0.61 23.42 0.73
N LYS A 136 -1.31 24.33 0.05
CA LYS A 136 -2.47 25.03 0.64
C LYS A 136 -3.61 24.07 0.93
N ALA A 137 -3.96 23.24 -0.04
CA ALA A 137 -4.98 22.19 0.11
C ALA A 137 -4.62 21.20 1.21
N PHE A 138 -3.33 20.83 1.33
CA PHE A 138 -2.85 20.00 2.42
C PHE A 138 -3.12 20.64 3.79
N GLN A 139 -2.85 21.91 3.97
CA GLN A 139 -3.06 22.60 5.25
C GLN A 139 -4.54 22.58 5.65
N GLU A 140 -5.43 22.94 4.72
CA GLU A 140 -6.88 22.95 4.94
C GLU A 140 -7.40 21.53 5.25
N ALA A 141 -7.01 20.55 4.46
CA ALA A 141 -7.41 19.15 4.67
C ALA A 141 -6.88 18.60 5.99
N TRP A 142 -5.63 18.91 6.35
CA TRP A 142 -5.02 18.39 7.57
C TRP A 142 -5.68 18.95 8.84
N GLU A 143 -6.15 20.20 8.83
CA GLU A 143 -6.95 20.75 9.93
C GLU A 143 -8.22 19.95 10.22
N ILE A 144 -8.81 19.34 9.19
CA ILE A 144 -9.99 18.49 9.28
C ILE A 144 -9.60 17.08 9.70
N PHE A 145 -8.68 16.44 8.96
CA PHE A 145 -8.37 15.02 9.13
C PHE A 145 -7.58 14.73 10.41
N SER A 146 -6.75 15.66 10.90
CA SER A 146 -6.02 15.50 12.16
C SER A 146 -6.90 15.34 13.40
N LYS A 147 -8.16 15.79 13.31
CA LYS A 147 -9.14 15.72 14.41
C LYS A 147 -10.09 14.51 14.31
N LYS A 148 -10.10 13.84 13.14
CA LYS A 148 -10.96 12.66 12.93
C LYS A 148 -10.40 11.46 13.66
N LYS A 149 -11.32 10.59 14.09
CA LYS A 149 -11.00 9.29 14.70
C LYS A 149 -11.45 8.18 13.76
N TYR A 150 -10.63 7.17 13.66
CA TYR A 150 -10.92 5.97 12.89
C TYR A 150 -10.15 4.79 13.47
N GLU A 151 -10.84 3.66 13.62
CA GLU A 151 -10.19 2.42 14.04
C GLU A 151 -10.92 1.25 13.40
N VAL A 152 -10.17 0.37 12.74
CA VAL A 152 -10.69 -0.86 12.13
C VAL A 152 -9.57 -1.89 12.04
N SER A 153 -9.89 -3.13 12.32
CA SER A 153 -8.96 -4.26 12.16
C SER A 153 -9.43 -5.19 11.06
N TRP A 154 -8.47 -5.86 10.41
CA TRP A 154 -8.76 -6.99 9.53
C TRP A 154 -7.65 -8.03 9.55
N MET A 155 -8.01 -9.25 9.16
CA MET A 155 -7.07 -10.34 8.97
C MET A 155 -6.35 -10.17 7.63
N VAL A 156 -5.05 -9.93 7.65
CA VAL A 156 -4.20 -9.97 6.46
C VAL A 156 -4.07 -11.42 6.04
N ASN A 157 -4.58 -11.73 4.86
CA ASN A 157 -4.63 -13.09 4.33
C ASN A 157 -3.85 -13.26 3.01
N GLY A 158 -3.20 -12.22 2.51
CA GLY A 158 -2.46 -12.33 1.25
C GLY A 158 -1.57 -11.15 0.92
N ILE A 159 -0.66 -11.39 -0.02
CA ILE A 159 0.24 -10.39 -0.63
C ILE A 159 -0.11 -10.30 -2.12
N SER A 160 -0.29 -9.08 -2.60
CA SER A 160 -0.77 -8.82 -3.97
C SER A 160 0.30 -8.15 -4.83
N LEU A 161 0.36 -8.58 -6.10
CA LEU A 161 1.08 -7.89 -7.16
C LEU A 161 0.11 -7.01 -7.94
N LEU A 162 0.43 -5.74 -8.05
CA LEU A 162 -0.36 -4.79 -8.84
C LEU A 162 0.46 -4.32 -10.05
N ARG A 163 -0.23 -4.18 -11.19
CA ARG A 163 0.35 -3.71 -12.45
C ARG A 163 -0.37 -2.45 -12.92
N HIS A 164 0.39 -1.47 -13.38
CA HIS A 164 -0.15 -0.23 -13.93
C HIS A 164 -0.62 -0.46 -15.38
N ASN A 165 -1.90 -0.22 -15.64
CA ASN A 165 -2.54 -0.38 -16.95
C ASN A 165 -2.54 0.91 -17.79
N LYS A 166 -1.59 1.83 -17.57
CA LYS A 166 -1.48 3.20 -18.12
C LYS A 166 -2.44 4.22 -17.48
N LYS A 167 -3.48 3.78 -16.78
CA LYS A 167 -4.47 4.66 -16.13
C LYS A 167 -4.57 4.39 -14.62
N ASN A 168 -4.73 3.12 -14.28
CA ASN A 168 -4.95 2.65 -12.91
C ASN A 168 -3.99 1.51 -12.57
N TRP A 169 -4.03 1.08 -11.30
CA TRP A 169 -3.33 -0.07 -10.79
C TRP A 169 -4.31 -1.24 -10.64
N ASP A 170 -4.08 -2.30 -11.38
CA ASP A 170 -4.87 -3.53 -11.31
C ASP A 170 -4.18 -4.55 -10.43
N VAL A 171 -4.93 -5.19 -9.54
CA VAL A 171 -4.46 -6.37 -8.83
C VAL A 171 -4.46 -7.54 -9.82
N ILE A 172 -3.27 -7.98 -10.23
CA ILE A 172 -3.12 -9.05 -11.23
C ILE A 172 -2.87 -10.42 -10.59
N PHE A 173 -2.44 -10.45 -9.33
CA PHE A 173 -2.20 -11.68 -8.58
C PHE A 173 -2.27 -11.41 -7.08
N THR A 174 -2.80 -12.36 -6.33
CA THR A 174 -2.75 -12.38 -4.86
C THR A 174 -2.38 -13.78 -4.39
N SER A 175 -1.31 -13.89 -3.61
CA SER A 175 -0.93 -15.12 -2.94
C SER A 175 -1.48 -15.13 -1.53
N GLN A 176 -2.14 -16.23 -1.16
CA GLN A 176 -2.68 -16.39 0.20
C GLN A 176 -1.56 -16.74 1.19
N LEU A 177 -1.71 -16.26 2.43
CA LEU A 177 -0.94 -16.71 3.58
C LEU A 177 -1.58 -17.98 4.16
N GLU A 178 -0.79 -18.76 4.91
CA GLU A 178 -1.29 -19.97 5.59
C GLU A 178 -2.19 -19.62 6.80
N ASP A 179 -3.01 -20.59 7.23
CA ASP A 179 -3.89 -20.44 8.40
C ASP A 179 -3.13 -20.42 9.75
#